data_8984d8570d42777ab71bfa7abaac007e
#
_entry.id   8984d8570d42777ab71bfa7abaac007e
#
_cell.length_a   1.000
_cell.length_b   1.000
_cell.length_c   1.000
_cell.angle_alpha   90.00
_cell.angle_beta   90.00
_cell.angle_gamma   90.00
#
_symmetry.space_group_name_H-M   'P 1'
#
loop_
_entity.id
_entity.type
_entity.pdbx_description
1 polymer ?
#
loop_
_entity_poly.entity_id
_entity_poly.type
_entity_poly.pdbx_seq_one_letter_code
_entity_poly.pdbx_strand_id
1 'polypeptide(L)'
;MSELTLTPVQARVIGALVEKSLSTPQYYPMTVNGLMAACNQKNCRHPVMSLREGEVGSALLDLLELDLVAEEVGARAPRWRHRFKHQFLLNETTLGVLVALMLRGPQTVAELRSNTSNLGGPFEPEAIAAALEDLADRGQPLVKRLGEGGHKGTRYAHLLCGEDAIVEPAAGSGRGGEGSASRLDALEARVAELEAQIARLLES
;
A
#
# COMPACT_ATOMS: atom_id res chain seq x y z
N MET A 1 24.70 -14.87 -4.21
CA MET A 1 23.64 -14.11 -4.92
C MET A 1 23.50 -12.80 -4.17
N SER A 2 23.60 -11.66 -4.84
CA SER A 2 23.44 -10.36 -4.18
C SER A 2 22.04 -10.24 -3.62
N GLU A 3 21.93 -9.79 -2.38
CA GLU A 3 20.64 -9.52 -1.75
C GLU A 3 19.91 -8.41 -2.53
N LEU A 4 18.72 -8.71 -2.99
CA LEU A 4 17.94 -7.73 -3.76
C LEU A 4 17.42 -6.64 -2.82
N THR A 5 17.93 -5.44 -2.98
CA THR A 5 17.48 -4.26 -2.23
C THR A 5 16.94 -3.22 -3.19
N LEU A 6 15.69 -2.81 -2.97
CA LEU A 6 15.01 -1.79 -3.75
C LEU A 6 15.17 -0.41 -3.10
N THR A 7 15.21 0.63 -3.91
CA THR A 7 15.03 1.98 -3.39
C THR A 7 13.56 2.21 -2.98
N PRO A 8 13.27 3.17 -2.09
CA PRO A 8 11.88 3.51 -1.73
C PRO A 8 11.01 3.89 -2.93
N VAL A 9 11.61 4.49 -3.98
CA VAL A 9 10.90 4.83 -5.23
C VAL A 9 10.56 3.57 -6.01
N GLN A 10 11.49 2.65 -6.17
CA GLN A 10 11.27 1.36 -6.85
C GLN A 10 10.20 0.54 -6.14
N ALA A 11 10.25 0.45 -4.81
CA ALA A 11 9.23 -0.24 -4.02
C ALA A 11 7.84 0.41 -4.20
N ARG A 12 7.76 1.76 -4.23
CA ARG A 12 6.52 2.48 -4.50
C ARG A 12 5.98 2.20 -5.90
N VAL A 13 6.83 2.17 -6.91
CA VAL A 13 6.46 1.89 -8.31
C VAL A 13 5.90 0.48 -8.45
N ILE A 14 6.59 -0.53 -7.91
CA ILE A 14 6.11 -1.92 -7.91
C ILE A 14 4.79 -2.05 -7.15
N GLY A 15 4.72 -1.51 -5.94
CA GLY A 15 3.51 -1.58 -5.13
C GLY A 15 2.30 -0.96 -5.84
N ALA A 16 2.48 0.20 -6.50
CA ALA A 16 1.43 0.85 -7.27
C ALA A 16 1.02 0.04 -8.51
N LEU A 17 1.98 -0.55 -9.23
CA LEU A 17 1.68 -1.43 -10.38
C LEU A 17 0.86 -2.65 -9.96
N VAL A 18 1.25 -3.32 -8.88
CA VAL A 18 0.50 -4.48 -8.36
C VAL A 18 -0.89 -4.06 -7.91
N GLU A 19 -1.01 -2.99 -7.12
CA GLU A 19 -2.31 -2.49 -6.67
C GLU A 19 -3.24 -2.22 -7.86
N LYS A 20 -2.76 -1.53 -8.90
CA LYS A 20 -3.59 -1.18 -10.06
C LYS A 20 -3.92 -2.38 -10.94
N SER A 21 -3.07 -3.39 -11.01
CA SER A 21 -3.40 -4.64 -11.71
C SER A 21 -4.58 -5.38 -11.07
N LEU A 22 -4.76 -5.25 -9.74
CA LEU A 22 -5.83 -5.89 -8.99
C LEU A 22 -7.08 -5.00 -8.88
N SER A 23 -6.92 -3.71 -8.58
CA SER A 23 -8.03 -2.81 -8.30
C SER A 23 -8.66 -2.17 -9.53
N THR A 24 -7.88 -1.97 -10.59
CA THR A 24 -8.34 -1.30 -11.83
C THR A 24 -7.77 -1.96 -13.09
N PRO A 25 -8.06 -3.25 -13.33
CA PRO A 25 -7.46 -4.02 -14.43
C PRO A 25 -7.75 -3.44 -15.82
N GLN A 26 -8.85 -2.68 -15.99
CA GLN A 26 -9.19 -2.01 -17.24
C GLN A 26 -8.20 -0.91 -17.65
N TYR A 27 -7.40 -0.38 -16.71
CA TYR A 27 -6.36 0.62 -16.97
C TYR A 27 -4.94 0.03 -16.92
N TYR A 28 -4.84 -1.28 -16.81
CA TYR A 28 -3.58 -2.02 -16.74
C TYR A 28 -3.31 -2.75 -18.08
N PRO A 29 -2.09 -2.78 -18.61
CA PRO A 29 -0.84 -2.18 -18.11
C PRO A 29 -0.83 -0.64 -18.18
N MET A 30 0.03 -0.01 -17.37
CA MET A 30 0.01 1.43 -17.13
C MET A 30 1.07 2.21 -17.90
N THR A 31 0.75 3.43 -18.33
CA THR A 31 1.75 4.40 -18.80
C THR A 31 2.53 5.00 -17.63
N VAL A 32 3.70 5.58 -17.88
CA VAL A 32 4.51 6.28 -16.86
C VAL A 32 3.70 7.36 -16.13
N ASN A 33 2.95 8.19 -16.87
CA ASN A 33 2.09 9.23 -16.28
C ASN A 33 0.99 8.67 -15.39
N GLY A 34 0.30 7.61 -15.82
CA GLY A 34 -0.70 6.93 -15.00
C GLY A 34 -0.10 6.34 -13.73
N LEU A 35 1.08 5.76 -13.84
CA LEU A 35 1.81 5.19 -12.72
C LEU A 35 2.32 6.27 -11.75
N MET A 36 2.85 7.38 -12.26
CA MET A 36 3.23 8.54 -11.46
C MET A 36 2.05 9.06 -10.62
N ALA A 37 0.88 9.21 -11.22
CA ALA A 37 -0.33 9.60 -10.50
C ALA A 37 -0.70 8.57 -9.42
N ALA A 38 -0.57 7.26 -9.69
CA ALA A 38 -0.82 6.21 -8.72
C ALA A 38 0.20 6.19 -7.57
N CYS A 39 1.47 6.47 -7.84
CA CYS A 39 2.52 6.59 -6.82
C CYS A 39 2.30 7.77 -5.88
N ASN A 40 1.83 8.90 -6.41
CA ASN A 40 1.66 10.17 -5.71
C ASN A 40 0.29 10.33 -5.02
N GLN A 41 -0.53 9.27 -4.97
CA GLN A 41 -1.80 9.33 -4.24
C GLN A 41 -1.56 9.76 -2.79
N LYS A 42 -2.39 10.67 -2.28
CA LYS A 42 -2.30 11.15 -0.89
C LYS A 42 -2.86 10.14 0.10
N ASN A 43 -3.85 9.36 -0.34
CA ASN A 43 -4.49 8.33 0.47
C ASN A 43 -3.85 6.97 0.17
N CYS A 44 -3.81 6.10 1.18
CA CYS A 44 -3.29 4.72 1.04
C CYS A 44 -1.79 4.66 0.69
N ARG A 45 -1.03 5.71 1.01
CA ARG A 45 0.43 5.80 0.82
C ARG A 45 1.10 6.35 2.07
N HIS A 46 2.13 5.63 2.53
CA HIS A 46 2.99 6.11 3.60
C HIS A 46 4.46 5.71 3.30
N PRO A 47 5.40 6.66 3.27
CA PRO A 47 5.16 8.11 3.28
C PRO A 47 4.45 8.59 2.00
N VAL A 48 3.78 9.74 2.05
CA VAL A 48 3.29 10.39 0.83
C VAL A 48 4.48 10.88 0.03
N MET A 49 4.51 10.56 -1.26
CA MET A 49 5.59 10.97 -2.17
C MET A 49 5.06 11.96 -3.21
N SER A 50 5.98 12.72 -3.80
CA SER A 50 5.71 13.66 -4.90
C SER A 50 6.73 13.43 -6.01
N LEU A 51 6.64 12.27 -6.65
CA LEU A 51 7.56 11.82 -7.69
C LEU A 51 7.27 12.53 -9.01
N ARG A 52 8.34 12.85 -9.74
CA ARG A 52 8.27 13.36 -11.11
C ARG A 52 8.29 12.20 -12.11
N GLU A 53 7.87 12.47 -13.33
CA GLU A 53 7.83 11.48 -14.41
C GLU A 53 9.20 10.83 -14.65
N GLY A 54 10.28 11.62 -14.65
CA GLY A 54 11.65 11.11 -14.82
C GLY A 54 12.11 10.17 -13.71
N GLU A 55 11.69 10.40 -12.45
CA GLU A 55 12.03 9.52 -11.32
C GLU A 55 11.29 8.17 -11.42
N VAL A 56 10.04 8.20 -11.86
CA VAL A 56 9.27 6.96 -12.11
C VAL A 56 9.82 6.23 -13.32
N GLY A 57 10.19 6.95 -14.38
CA GLY A 57 10.80 6.38 -15.57
C GLY A 57 12.15 5.70 -15.27
N SER A 58 13.03 6.36 -14.52
CA SER A 58 14.30 5.77 -14.08
C SER A 58 14.09 4.51 -13.24
N ALA A 59 13.18 4.57 -12.27
CA ALA A 59 12.87 3.41 -11.43
C ALA A 59 12.33 2.22 -12.25
N LEU A 60 11.55 2.48 -13.31
CA LEU A 60 11.05 1.43 -14.19
C LEU A 60 12.16 0.76 -15.01
N LEU A 61 13.16 1.53 -15.47
CA LEU A 61 14.32 0.98 -16.19
C LEU A 61 15.17 0.10 -15.26
N ASP A 62 15.44 0.56 -14.05
CA ASP A 62 16.16 -0.25 -13.05
C ASP A 62 15.39 -1.54 -12.71
N LEU A 63 14.06 -1.45 -12.56
CA LEU A 63 13.20 -2.60 -12.27
C LEU A 63 13.08 -3.56 -13.47
N LEU A 64 13.24 -3.07 -14.70
CA LEU A 64 13.30 -3.88 -15.89
C LEU A 64 14.59 -4.72 -15.92
N GLU A 65 15.73 -4.13 -15.57
CA GLU A 65 17.01 -4.84 -15.43
C GLU A 65 16.95 -5.94 -14.36
N LEU A 66 16.16 -5.73 -13.30
CA LEU A 66 15.91 -6.69 -12.23
C LEU A 66 14.84 -7.74 -12.60
N ASP A 67 14.27 -7.70 -13.79
CA ASP A 67 13.14 -8.54 -14.25
C ASP A 67 11.89 -8.47 -13.35
N LEU A 68 11.69 -7.36 -12.65
CA LEU A 68 10.54 -7.12 -11.77
C LEU A 68 9.36 -6.46 -12.49
N VAL A 69 9.62 -5.86 -13.64
CA VAL A 69 8.62 -5.29 -14.55
C VAL A 69 8.88 -5.73 -15.99
N ALA A 70 7.90 -5.55 -16.85
CA ALA A 70 8.03 -5.70 -18.29
C ALA A 70 7.38 -4.51 -18.99
N GLU A 71 8.02 -4.06 -20.07
CA GLU A 71 7.48 -3.07 -20.97
C GLU A 71 6.66 -3.75 -22.08
N GLU A 72 5.48 -3.25 -22.35
CA GLU A 72 4.69 -3.60 -23.53
C GLU A 72 4.77 -2.48 -24.55
N VAL A 73 5.45 -2.80 -25.65
CA VAL A 73 5.57 -1.90 -26.82
C VAL A 73 4.33 -2.13 -27.69
N GLY A 74 3.43 -1.19 -27.68
CA GLY A 74 2.26 -1.21 -28.52
C GLY A 74 1.49 0.11 -28.37
N ALA A 75 0.89 0.62 -29.44
CA ALA A 75 0.20 1.89 -29.43
C ALA A 75 1.11 3.13 -29.25
N ARG A 76 0.55 4.25 -28.76
CA ARG A 76 1.15 5.58 -28.76
C ARG A 76 2.19 5.83 -27.67
N ALA A 77 2.20 5.00 -26.62
CA ALA A 77 3.12 5.13 -25.49
C ALA A 77 3.41 3.76 -24.88
N PRO A 78 4.64 3.53 -24.40
CA PRO A 78 4.98 2.30 -23.69
C PRO A 78 4.13 2.12 -22.44
N ARG A 79 3.79 0.88 -22.16
CA ARG A 79 3.01 0.49 -21.00
C ARG A 79 3.76 -0.54 -20.17
N TRP A 80 3.57 -0.51 -18.86
CA TRP A 80 4.34 -1.26 -17.91
C TRP A 80 3.45 -2.22 -17.12
N ARG A 81 3.95 -3.46 -16.96
CA ARG A 81 3.35 -4.50 -16.11
C ARG A 81 4.37 -5.00 -15.10
N HIS A 82 3.91 -5.45 -13.93
CA HIS A 82 4.77 -6.11 -12.97
C HIS A 82 4.97 -7.59 -13.28
N ARG A 83 6.14 -8.11 -12.91
CA ARG A 83 6.48 -9.54 -12.83
C ARG A 83 6.68 -10.00 -11.39
N PHE A 84 6.48 -9.12 -10.43
CA PHE A 84 6.78 -9.25 -9.01
C PHE A 84 6.23 -10.55 -8.39
N LYS A 85 4.98 -10.91 -8.70
CA LYS A 85 4.34 -12.14 -8.23
C LYS A 85 5.14 -13.38 -8.61
N HIS A 86 5.66 -13.45 -9.82
CA HIS A 86 6.40 -14.61 -10.34
C HIS A 86 7.83 -14.66 -9.81
N GLN A 87 8.50 -13.53 -9.73
CA GLN A 87 9.89 -13.45 -9.26
C GLN A 87 10.04 -13.86 -7.80
N PHE A 88 9.06 -13.53 -6.97
CA PHE A 88 9.07 -13.90 -5.56
C PHE A 88 8.18 -15.11 -5.23
N LEU A 89 7.63 -15.81 -6.22
CA LEU A 89 6.74 -16.97 -6.05
C LEU A 89 5.61 -16.70 -5.03
N LEU A 90 4.94 -15.55 -5.19
CA LEU A 90 3.89 -15.11 -4.28
C LEU A 90 2.53 -15.69 -4.68
N ASN A 91 1.75 -16.14 -3.71
CA ASN A 91 0.32 -16.38 -3.88
C ASN A 91 -0.48 -15.06 -3.74
N GLU A 92 -1.79 -15.09 -3.83
CA GLU A 92 -2.62 -13.88 -3.76
C GLU A 92 -2.55 -13.19 -2.39
N THR A 93 -2.58 -13.96 -1.32
CA THR A 93 -2.53 -13.43 0.05
C THR A 93 -1.16 -12.84 0.37
N THR A 94 -0.07 -13.57 0.10
CA THR A 94 1.31 -13.07 0.32
C THR A 94 1.59 -11.83 -0.53
N LEU A 95 1.11 -11.78 -1.77
CA LEU A 95 1.23 -10.61 -2.63
C LEU A 95 0.48 -9.41 -2.05
N GLY A 96 -0.78 -9.58 -1.67
CA GLY A 96 -1.60 -8.51 -1.11
C GLY A 96 -1.04 -7.96 0.19
N VAL A 97 -0.59 -8.84 1.10
CA VAL A 97 0.03 -8.48 2.38
C VAL A 97 1.35 -7.72 2.16
N LEU A 98 2.24 -8.25 1.31
CA LEU A 98 3.53 -7.61 1.04
C LEU A 98 3.35 -6.23 0.40
N VAL A 99 2.46 -6.10 -0.58
CA VAL A 99 2.18 -4.82 -1.25
C VAL A 99 1.50 -3.82 -0.30
N ALA A 100 0.63 -4.27 0.60
CA ALA A 100 0.06 -3.39 1.63
C ALA A 100 1.16 -2.78 2.51
N LEU A 101 2.15 -3.59 2.94
CA LEU A 101 3.31 -3.12 3.70
C LEU A 101 4.19 -2.16 2.89
N MET A 102 4.43 -2.44 1.60
CA MET A 102 5.21 -1.56 0.71
C MET A 102 4.57 -0.19 0.51
N LEU A 103 3.24 -0.13 0.40
CA LEU A 103 2.52 1.11 0.12
C LEU A 103 2.25 1.94 1.36
N ARG A 104 2.08 1.31 2.53
CA ARG A 104 1.60 1.96 3.75
C ARG A 104 2.56 1.88 4.94
N GLY A 105 3.72 1.20 4.76
CA GLY A 105 4.69 1.02 5.84
C GLY A 105 4.27 -0.06 6.86
N PRO A 106 4.85 -0.04 8.07
CA PRO A 106 4.63 -1.06 9.08
C PRO A 106 3.17 -1.13 9.57
N GLN A 107 2.59 -2.33 9.61
CA GLN A 107 1.18 -2.58 9.96
C GLN A 107 1.01 -3.77 10.89
N THR A 108 -0.07 -3.73 11.68
CA THR A 108 -0.58 -4.88 12.44
C THR A 108 -1.44 -5.78 11.54
N VAL A 109 -1.74 -7.02 11.98
CA VAL A 109 -2.64 -7.94 11.27
C VAL A 109 -4.03 -7.32 11.03
N ALA A 110 -4.56 -6.58 12.03
CA ALA A 110 -5.86 -5.92 11.91
C ALA A 110 -5.85 -4.79 10.85
N GLU A 111 -4.76 -3.99 10.79
CA GLU A 111 -4.59 -2.96 9.76
C GLU A 111 -4.41 -3.60 8.37
N LEU A 112 -3.66 -4.70 8.26
CA LEU A 112 -3.50 -5.45 7.01
C LEU A 112 -4.82 -5.99 6.49
N ARG A 113 -5.69 -6.54 7.36
CA ARG A 113 -7.02 -7.00 6.96
C ARG A 113 -7.81 -5.90 6.25
N SER A 114 -7.85 -4.71 6.83
CA SER A 114 -8.56 -3.57 6.26
C SER A 114 -7.88 -3.06 4.98
N ASN A 115 -6.56 -3.05 4.94
CA ASN A 115 -5.77 -2.44 3.89
C ASN A 115 -5.54 -3.34 2.66
N THR A 116 -5.85 -4.63 2.75
CA THR A 116 -5.78 -5.58 1.63
C THR A 116 -7.08 -5.68 0.83
N SER A 117 -8.15 -4.99 1.20
CA SER A 117 -9.45 -5.04 0.50
C SER A 117 -9.36 -4.73 -1.01
N ASN A 118 -8.45 -3.84 -1.42
CA ASN A 118 -8.19 -3.48 -2.82
C ASN A 118 -6.98 -4.24 -3.42
N LEU A 119 -6.46 -5.25 -2.71
CA LEU A 119 -5.29 -6.03 -3.06
C LEU A 119 -5.60 -7.54 -3.14
N GLY A 120 -6.81 -7.87 -3.58
CA GLY A 120 -7.29 -9.25 -3.68
C GLY A 120 -8.02 -9.74 -2.42
N GLY A 121 -7.99 -8.98 -1.31
CA GLY A 121 -8.70 -9.27 -0.06
C GLY A 121 -10.11 -8.64 0.01
N PRO A 122 -10.65 -8.45 1.22
CA PRO A 122 -9.97 -8.63 2.51
C PRO A 122 -9.67 -10.11 2.81
N PHE A 123 -8.51 -10.37 3.42
CA PHE A 123 -8.12 -11.71 3.85
C PHE A 123 -8.45 -11.90 5.34
N GLU A 124 -8.72 -13.16 5.75
CA GLU A 124 -8.94 -13.47 7.15
C GLU A 124 -7.64 -13.35 7.98
N PRO A 125 -7.73 -13.01 9.29
CA PRO A 125 -6.56 -12.79 10.13
C PRO A 125 -5.58 -13.96 10.15
N GLU A 126 -6.08 -15.19 10.14
CA GLU A 126 -5.28 -16.42 10.11
C GLU A 126 -4.52 -16.56 8.80
N ALA A 127 -5.13 -16.22 7.67
CA ALA A 127 -4.48 -16.24 6.35
C ALA A 127 -3.40 -15.15 6.25
N ILE A 128 -3.63 -13.97 6.85
CA ILE A 128 -2.63 -12.91 6.93
C ILE A 128 -1.45 -13.34 7.81
N ALA A 129 -1.71 -13.96 8.97
CA ALA A 129 -0.66 -14.46 9.85
C ALA A 129 0.20 -15.51 9.15
N ALA A 130 -0.43 -16.50 8.50
CA ALA A 130 0.29 -17.52 7.71
C ALA A 130 1.10 -16.92 6.55
N ALA A 131 0.56 -15.88 5.88
CA ALA A 131 1.29 -15.17 4.82
C ALA A 131 2.51 -14.41 5.36
N LEU A 132 2.40 -13.79 6.54
CA LEU A 132 3.51 -13.10 7.19
C LEU A 132 4.61 -14.09 7.64
N GLU A 133 4.23 -15.26 8.14
CA GLU A 133 5.17 -16.34 8.47
C GLU A 133 5.88 -16.87 7.23
N ASP A 134 5.14 -17.18 6.14
CA ASP A 134 5.75 -17.59 4.85
C ASP A 134 6.74 -16.55 4.33
N LEU A 135 6.39 -15.25 4.39
CA LEU A 135 7.25 -14.17 3.92
C LEU A 135 8.49 -13.95 4.82
N ALA A 136 8.40 -14.27 6.10
CA ALA A 136 9.49 -14.13 7.07
C ALA A 136 10.44 -15.35 7.06
N ASP A 137 9.93 -16.55 6.78
CA ASP A 137 10.69 -17.82 6.82
C ASP A 137 11.34 -18.20 5.48
N ARG A 138 11.51 -17.24 4.59
CA ARG A 138 12.18 -17.45 3.31
C ARG A 138 13.70 -17.39 3.45
N GLY A 139 14.42 -18.03 2.54
CA GLY A 139 15.90 -17.95 2.50
C GLY A 139 16.44 -16.51 2.43
N GLN A 140 15.66 -15.60 1.81
CA GLN A 140 15.77 -14.14 1.94
C GLN A 140 14.42 -13.65 2.49
N PRO A 141 14.37 -13.29 3.79
CA PRO A 141 13.13 -12.77 4.38
C PRO A 141 12.63 -11.50 3.71
N LEU A 142 11.35 -11.45 3.38
CA LEU A 142 10.71 -10.29 2.75
C LEU A 142 9.97 -9.41 3.75
N VAL A 143 9.73 -9.94 4.96
CA VAL A 143 9.01 -9.27 6.05
C VAL A 143 9.72 -9.51 7.37
N LYS A 144 9.70 -8.51 8.25
CA LYS A 144 10.20 -8.58 9.61
C LYS A 144 9.14 -8.17 10.61
N ARG A 145 9.09 -8.88 11.72
CA ARG A 145 8.30 -8.51 12.90
C ARG A 145 9.01 -7.37 13.65
N LEU A 146 8.31 -6.29 13.96
CA LEU A 146 8.81 -5.15 14.71
C LEU A 146 8.30 -5.20 16.15
N GLY A 147 9.23 -5.29 17.11
CA GLY A 147 8.96 -5.22 18.53
C GLY A 147 7.99 -6.28 19.06
N GLU A 148 7.97 -6.46 20.37
CA GLU A 148 6.88 -7.16 21.05
C GLU A 148 5.76 -6.14 21.26
N GLY A 149 4.64 -6.35 20.57
CA GLY A 149 3.49 -5.45 20.60
C GLY A 149 2.95 -5.34 22.02
N GLY A 150 3.17 -4.21 22.67
CA GLY A 150 2.44 -3.82 23.84
C GLY A 150 0.94 -3.69 23.54
N HIS A 151 0.21 -2.80 24.19
CA HIS A 151 -1.24 -2.58 24.00
C HIS A 151 -1.68 -2.28 22.56
N LYS A 152 -0.75 -1.98 21.62
CA LYS A 152 -1.04 -1.63 20.20
C LYS A 152 -0.87 -2.80 19.21
N GLY A 153 -0.52 -3.99 19.66
CA GLY A 153 -0.30 -5.16 18.80
C GLY A 153 1.04 -5.16 18.06
N THR A 154 1.49 -6.33 17.65
CA THR A 154 2.72 -6.55 16.88
C THR A 154 2.58 -5.96 15.47
N ARG A 155 3.58 -5.20 15.02
CA ARG A 155 3.67 -4.68 13.65
C ARG A 155 4.63 -5.49 12.80
N TYR A 156 4.41 -5.47 11.50
CA TYR A 156 5.27 -6.09 10.50
C TYR A 156 5.67 -5.05 9.46
N ALA A 157 6.92 -5.13 8.98
CA ALA A 157 7.44 -4.28 7.92
C ALA A 157 8.03 -5.13 6.80
N HIS A 158 8.02 -4.63 5.56
CA HIS A 158 8.74 -5.28 4.47
C HIS A 158 10.24 -4.97 4.54
N LEU A 159 11.07 -5.90 4.05
CA LEU A 159 12.53 -5.80 4.04
C LEU A 159 13.10 -5.44 2.66
N LEU A 160 12.28 -5.28 1.65
CA LEU A 160 12.71 -5.04 0.26
C LEU A 160 13.56 -3.78 0.08
N CYS A 161 13.48 -2.82 0.99
CA CYS A 161 14.33 -1.62 0.99
C CYS A 161 15.47 -1.66 2.03
N GLY A 162 15.73 -2.83 2.61
CA GLY A 162 16.65 -2.98 3.75
C GLY A 162 16.00 -2.59 5.08
N GLU A 163 16.64 -3.01 6.18
CA GLU A 163 16.15 -2.71 7.53
C GLU A 163 16.22 -1.23 7.88
N ASP A 164 17.23 -0.52 7.40
CA ASP A 164 17.44 0.91 7.66
C ASP A 164 16.33 1.81 7.07
N ALA A 165 15.59 1.31 6.09
CA ALA A 165 14.47 2.02 5.48
C ALA A 165 13.16 1.89 6.27
N ILE A 166 13.13 1.08 7.34
CA ILE A 166 11.94 0.90 8.17
C ILE A 166 11.75 2.13 9.05
N VAL A 167 10.80 2.97 8.68
CA VAL A 167 10.36 4.09 9.51
C VAL A 167 9.23 3.60 10.40
N GLU A 168 9.49 3.44 11.70
CA GLU A 168 8.42 3.16 12.65
C GLU A 168 7.46 4.35 12.69
N PRO A 169 6.14 4.13 12.59
CA PRO A 169 5.19 5.20 12.76
C PRO A 169 5.36 5.77 14.17
N ALA A 170 5.63 7.07 14.27
CA ALA A 170 5.75 7.77 15.55
C ALA A 170 4.56 7.37 16.44
N ALA A 171 4.84 7.06 17.72
CA ALA A 171 3.83 6.64 18.69
C ALA A 171 2.76 7.74 18.82
N GLY A 172 1.69 7.64 18.03
CA GLY A 172 0.63 8.66 17.96
C GLY A 172 -0.07 8.78 16.60
N SER A 173 0.49 8.25 15.49
CA SER A 173 -0.13 8.37 14.17
C SER A 173 -1.09 7.23 13.80
N GLY A 174 -1.74 6.63 14.77
CA GLY A 174 -2.92 5.78 14.58
C GLY A 174 -4.15 6.61 14.19
N ARG A 175 -4.07 7.35 13.07
CA ARG A 175 -5.19 8.11 12.50
C ARG A 175 -6.07 7.22 11.62
N GLY A 176 -6.70 6.22 12.22
CA GLY A 176 -7.71 5.39 11.57
C GLY A 176 -9.02 5.27 12.37
N GLY A 177 -9.01 5.51 13.68
CA GLY A 177 -10.17 5.32 14.54
C GLY A 177 -10.66 6.59 15.21
N GLU A 178 -9.82 7.33 15.89
CA GLU A 178 -10.26 8.45 16.71
C GLU A 178 -10.64 9.71 15.91
N GLY A 179 -9.95 9.99 14.80
CA GLY A 179 -10.32 11.10 13.93
C GLY A 179 -11.59 10.85 13.12
N SER A 180 -11.99 9.61 12.91
CA SER A 180 -13.24 9.23 12.24
C SER A 180 -14.43 9.31 13.21
N ALA A 181 -14.29 8.86 14.44
CA ALA A 181 -15.33 8.97 15.46
C ALA A 181 -15.62 10.44 15.79
N SER A 182 -14.59 11.22 16.11
CA SER A 182 -14.74 12.67 16.37
C SER A 182 -15.28 13.45 15.18
N ARG A 183 -14.99 13.02 13.94
CA ARG A 183 -15.54 13.66 12.74
C ARG A 183 -16.98 13.22 12.46
N LEU A 184 -17.34 11.99 12.81
CA LEU A 184 -18.72 11.50 12.77
C LEU A 184 -19.56 12.24 13.79
N ASP A 185 -19.12 12.34 15.03
CA ASP A 185 -19.82 13.09 16.09
C ASP A 185 -20.02 14.58 15.72
N ALA A 186 -18.99 15.20 15.11
CA ALA A 186 -19.08 16.57 14.61
C ALA A 186 -20.06 16.73 13.42
N LEU A 187 -20.13 15.73 12.55
CA LEU A 187 -21.08 15.71 11.42
C LEU A 187 -22.51 15.46 11.91
N GLU A 188 -22.72 14.55 12.85
CA GLU A 188 -24.01 14.28 13.46
C GLU A 188 -24.55 15.53 14.20
N ALA A 189 -23.71 16.22 14.97
CA ALA A 189 -24.08 17.47 15.62
C ALA A 189 -24.45 18.56 14.60
N ARG A 190 -23.74 18.62 13.46
CA ARG A 190 -24.06 19.59 12.41
C ARG A 190 -25.35 19.26 11.67
N VAL A 191 -25.63 17.99 11.43
CA VAL A 191 -26.91 17.53 10.86
C VAL A 191 -28.07 17.89 11.80
N ALA A 192 -27.97 17.59 13.09
CA ALA A 192 -29.00 17.95 14.07
C ALA A 192 -29.25 19.47 14.14
N GLU A 193 -28.19 20.29 14.04
CA GLU A 193 -28.33 21.75 14.00
C GLU A 193 -29.07 22.22 12.73
N LEU A 194 -28.75 21.65 11.57
CA LEU A 194 -29.44 21.99 10.31
C LEU A 194 -30.90 21.52 10.30
N GLU A 195 -31.21 20.36 10.84
CA GLU A 195 -32.58 19.87 10.99
C GLU A 195 -33.40 20.80 11.89
N ALA A 196 -32.82 21.27 13.01
CA ALA A 196 -33.47 22.23 13.88
C ALA A 196 -33.69 23.61 13.22
N GLN A 197 -32.76 24.03 12.33
CA GLN A 197 -32.93 25.26 11.55
C GLN A 197 -34.08 25.13 10.52
N ILE A 198 -34.13 24.00 9.82
CA ILE A 198 -35.19 23.70 8.86
C ILE A 198 -36.55 23.64 9.56
N ALA A 199 -36.67 22.99 10.71
CA ALA A 199 -37.91 22.91 11.48
C ALA A 199 -38.44 24.32 11.85
N ARG A 200 -37.56 25.23 12.30
CA ARG A 200 -37.92 26.61 12.63
C ARG A 200 -38.38 27.41 11.39
N LEU A 201 -37.82 27.16 10.23
CA LEU A 201 -38.18 27.83 8.99
C LEU A 201 -39.53 27.32 8.44
N LEU A 202 -39.89 26.07 8.75
CA LEU A 202 -41.19 25.49 8.33
C LEU A 202 -42.32 25.85 9.26
N GLU A 203 -42.04 26.33 10.50
CA GLU A 203 -43.06 26.82 11.48
C GLU A 203 -43.28 28.33 11.39
N SER A 204 -42.51 29.06 10.57
CA SER A 204 -42.66 30.51 10.37
C SER A 204 -43.41 30.84 9.08
#